data_6c807f2e7c620711663ab80c12cb554a
#
_entry.id   6c807f2e7c620711663ab80c12cb554a
#
_cell.length_a   1.000
_cell.length_b   1.000
_cell.length_c   1.000
_cell.angle_alpha   90.00
_cell.angle_beta   90.00
_cell.angle_gamma   90.00
#
_symmetry.space_group_name_H-M   'P 1'
#
loop_
_entity.id
_entity.type
_entity.pdbx_description
1 polymer ?
#
loop_
_entity_poly.entity_id
_entity_poly.type
_entity_poly.pdbx_seq_one_letter_code
_entity_poly.pdbx_strand_id
1 'polypeptide(L)'
;MKPNFFIVGGSKSGTTNISYYLNEHPQVFVSELNEPYYFCRFDVPEDFERPSMIKDEVKYLKLFENAKNHKAIGEATSAYLHCPHAASEIKKSFPDSKIIISLRNPIEKAHSSYFSYKFMHPDNRSFIDMINWQEQEIHEKEFFIYNFIEAGFFSKHIKRYQDEFRSDNIKIIIFENYIKNESEHIKSILKFLGIDESINSTEQSKGSYRVPKNKITASLLGSSRFRKMATKLIPTVQRQKLGDRFFLKQTKKPPMLSSERKRLKEIYEAEVRNLEELLGYKLPWDDFRGTS
;
A
#
# COMPACT_ATOMS: atom_id res chain seq x y z
N MET A 1 15.58 -6.41 -17.28
CA MET A 1 15.45 -4.94 -17.08
C MET A 1 15.46 -4.64 -15.57
N LYS A 2 15.72 -3.39 -15.19
CA LYS A 2 15.70 -2.96 -13.77
C LYS A 2 14.58 -1.95 -13.55
N PRO A 3 13.91 -1.96 -12.39
CA PRO A 3 12.92 -0.94 -12.06
C PRO A 3 13.60 0.43 -11.88
N ASN A 4 12.89 1.49 -12.26
CA ASN A 4 13.30 2.88 -12.10
C ASN A 4 12.24 3.75 -11.41
N PHE A 5 11.13 3.15 -10.97
CA PHE A 5 10.20 3.79 -10.06
C PHE A 5 9.54 2.79 -9.10
N PHE A 6 9.10 3.29 -7.94
CA PHE A 6 8.44 2.50 -6.89
C PHE A 6 7.23 3.24 -6.35
N ILE A 7 6.08 2.54 -6.26
CA ILE A 7 4.92 3.00 -5.49
C ILE A 7 5.05 2.40 -4.10
N VAL A 8 5.62 3.16 -3.19
CA VAL A 8 6.07 2.65 -1.87
C VAL A 8 5.00 2.66 -0.79
N GLY A 9 3.86 3.27 -1.04
CA GLY A 9 2.80 3.33 -0.02
C GLY A 9 1.93 4.57 -0.15
N GLY A 10 1.05 4.87 0.81
CA GLY A 10 0.70 4.04 2.00
C GLY A 10 -0.32 2.97 1.68
N SER A 11 -0.29 1.95 2.49
CA SER A 11 -1.31 0.91 2.37
C SER A 11 -2.73 1.48 2.56
N LYS A 12 -3.71 0.96 1.81
CA LYS A 12 -5.12 1.44 1.80
C LYS A 12 -5.31 2.87 1.29
N SER A 13 -4.34 3.43 0.57
CA SER A 13 -4.35 4.78 -0.01
C SER A 13 -4.41 4.77 -1.55
N GLY A 14 -4.98 3.72 -2.16
CA GLY A 14 -5.23 3.68 -3.61
C GLY A 14 -4.05 3.26 -4.48
N THR A 15 -2.94 2.77 -3.92
CA THR A 15 -1.75 2.33 -4.66
C THR A 15 -2.04 1.32 -5.78
N THR A 16 -2.95 0.36 -5.54
CA THR A 16 -3.36 -0.62 -6.55
C THR A 16 -4.08 0.04 -7.74
N ASN A 17 -4.89 1.06 -7.48
CA ASN A 17 -5.59 1.79 -8.52
C ASN A 17 -4.61 2.63 -9.35
N ILE A 18 -3.69 3.35 -8.70
CA ILE A 18 -2.60 4.09 -9.36
C ILE A 18 -1.78 3.14 -10.24
N SER A 19 -1.36 1.99 -9.69
CA SER A 19 -0.60 0.96 -10.37
C SER A 19 -1.30 0.44 -11.63
N TYR A 20 -2.62 0.19 -11.52
CA TYR A 20 -3.46 -0.25 -12.63
C TYR A 20 -3.47 0.78 -13.76
N TYR A 21 -3.78 2.04 -13.48
CA TYR A 21 -3.83 3.09 -14.50
C TYR A 21 -2.48 3.36 -15.15
N LEU A 22 -1.40 3.32 -14.38
CA LEU A 22 -0.06 3.47 -14.92
C LEU A 22 0.28 2.34 -15.91
N ASN A 23 -0.12 1.12 -15.60
CA ASN A 23 0.15 -0.04 -16.45
C ASN A 23 -0.67 -0.06 -17.75
N GLU A 24 -1.74 0.75 -17.87
CA GLU A 24 -2.48 0.94 -19.12
C GLU A 24 -1.70 1.80 -20.14
N HIS A 25 -0.67 2.53 -19.70
CA HIS A 25 0.11 3.38 -20.57
C HIS A 25 1.20 2.59 -21.32
N PRO A 26 1.33 2.70 -22.67
CA PRO A 26 2.22 1.85 -23.46
C PRO A 26 3.72 2.03 -23.16
N GLN A 27 4.12 3.10 -22.51
CA GLN A 27 5.51 3.35 -22.10
C GLN A 27 5.80 2.99 -20.65
N VAL A 28 4.80 2.48 -19.89
CA VAL A 28 4.93 2.13 -18.48
C VAL A 28 4.73 0.63 -18.29
N PHE A 29 5.60 0.02 -17.55
CA PHE A 29 5.49 -1.36 -17.10
C PHE A 29 5.42 -1.39 -15.57
N VAL A 30 4.37 -1.96 -15.03
CA VAL A 30 4.27 -2.27 -13.61
C VAL A 30 4.28 -3.80 -13.45
N SER A 31 5.08 -4.31 -12.52
CA SER A 31 5.13 -5.74 -12.22
C SER A 31 3.72 -6.32 -12.03
N GLU A 32 3.44 -7.45 -12.71
CA GLU A 32 2.17 -8.17 -12.53
C GLU A 32 2.00 -8.73 -11.11
N LEU A 33 3.10 -9.03 -10.43
CA LEU A 33 3.06 -9.43 -9.04
C LEU A 33 2.82 -8.21 -8.17
N ASN A 34 1.61 -8.11 -7.64
CA ASN A 34 1.25 -7.06 -6.70
C ASN A 34 1.88 -7.36 -5.35
N GLU A 35 2.51 -6.35 -4.75
CA GLU A 35 3.13 -6.42 -3.42
C GLU A 35 4.23 -7.51 -3.31
N PRO A 36 5.35 -7.43 -4.05
CA PRO A 36 6.45 -8.41 -3.96
C PRO A 36 7.22 -8.37 -2.64
N TYR A 37 7.10 -7.34 -1.82
CA TYR A 37 7.74 -7.16 -0.50
C TYR A 37 9.25 -7.38 -0.47
N TYR A 38 9.94 -7.27 -1.60
CA TYR A 38 11.37 -7.58 -1.69
C TYR A 38 12.23 -6.74 -0.75
N PHE A 39 11.97 -5.44 -0.64
CA PHE A 39 12.72 -4.54 0.25
C PHE A 39 12.26 -4.58 1.72
N CYS A 40 11.19 -5.32 2.05
CA CYS A 40 10.81 -5.60 3.43
C CYS A 40 11.53 -6.85 4.01
N ARG A 41 12.31 -7.59 3.23
CA ARG A 41 12.93 -8.84 3.67
C ARG A 41 13.89 -8.68 4.84
N PHE A 42 14.45 -7.49 5.01
CA PHE A 42 15.35 -7.17 6.12
C PHE A 42 14.63 -6.79 7.42
N ASP A 43 13.33 -6.49 7.32
CA ASP A 43 12.51 -6.00 8.41
C ASP A 43 11.56 -7.09 8.96
N VAL A 44 11.73 -8.32 8.50
CA VAL A 44 10.90 -9.47 8.91
C VAL A 44 11.80 -10.63 9.34
N PRO A 45 11.35 -11.49 10.27
CA PRO A 45 12.08 -12.71 10.61
C PRO A 45 12.34 -13.59 9.38
N GLU A 46 13.40 -14.40 9.49
CA GLU A 46 13.83 -15.27 8.41
C GLU A 46 12.74 -16.28 7.99
N ASP A 47 12.00 -16.80 8.97
CA ASP A 47 10.89 -17.74 8.79
C ASP A 47 9.56 -17.07 8.40
N PHE A 48 9.52 -15.74 8.32
CA PHE A 48 8.31 -15.03 7.90
C PHE A 48 7.98 -15.35 6.44
N GLU A 49 6.80 -15.90 6.22
CA GLU A 49 6.28 -16.27 4.90
C GLU A 49 5.04 -15.44 4.55
N ARG A 50 5.11 -14.76 3.43
CA ARG A 50 3.96 -14.11 2.79
C ARG A 50 3.88 -14.58 1.34
N PRO A 51 2.70 -14.95 0.82
CA PRO A 51 2.58 -15.61 -0.49
C PRO A 51 3.16 -14.85 -1.69
N SER A 52 3.24 -13.51 -1.60
CA SER A 52 3.82 -12.67 -2.66
C SER A 52 5.25 -12.23 -2.36
N MET A 53 5.77 -12.46 -1.15
CA MET A 53 7.10 -12.00 -0.78
C MET A 53 8.20 -12.74 -1.53
N ILE A 54 9.07 -11.97 -2.15
CA ILE A 54 10.28 -12.45 -2.81
C ILE A 54 11.47 -12.05 -1.93
N LYS A 55 12.33 -13.03 -1.59
CA LYS A 55 13.57 -12.79 -0.84
C LYS A 55 14.83 -12.88 -1.72
N ASP A 56 14.71 -13.54 -2.86
CA ASP A 56 15.78 -13.78 -3.81
C ASP A 56 15.85 -12.70 -4.88
N GLU A 57 17.04 -12.14 -5.13
CA GLU A 57 17.24 -11.04 -6.07
C GLU A 57 16.98 -11.43 -7.52
N VAL A 58 17.41 -12.61 -7.94
CA VAL A 58 17.22 -13.08 -9.33
C VAL A 58 15.74 -13.22 -9.62
N LYS A 59 14.97 -13.77 -8.67
CA LYS A 59 13.51 -13.87 -8.79
C LYS A 59 12.85 -12.50 -8.79
N TYR A 60 13.37 -11.55 -8.01
CA TYR A 60 12.86 -10.19 -8.00
C TYR A 60 13.09 -9.50 -9.35
N LEU A 61 14.31 -9.53 -9.88
CA LEU A 61 14.64 -8.92 -11.17
C LEU A 61 13.89 -9.58 -12.35
N LYS A 62 13.56 -10.87 -12.22
CA LYS A 62 12.74 -11.58 -13.20
C LYS A 62 11.33 -11.00 -13.38
N LEU A 63 10.80 -10.29 -12.37
CA LEU A 63 9.51 -9.58 -12.49
C LEU A 63 9.50 -8.55 -13.63
N PHE A 64 10.67 -8.08 -14.05
CA PHE A 64 10.83 -7.00 -15.03
C PHE A 64 11.40 -7.50 -16.38
N GLU A 65 11.48 -8.82 -16.60
CA GLU A 65 12.09 -9.36 -17.82
C GLU A 65 11.33 -8.98 -19.11
N ASN A 66 10.01 -8.79 -18.98
CA ASN A 66 9.13 -8.42 -20.09
C ASN A 66 9.04 -6.91 -20.36
N ALA A 67 9.73 -6.08 -19.60
CA ALA A 67 9.68 -4.61 -19.70
C ALA A 67 10.57 -4.02 -20.79
N LYS A 68 10.82 -4.72 -21.93
CA LYS A 68 11.89 -4.44 -22.89
C LYS A 68 11.84 -3.05 -23.54
N ASN A 69 10.66 -2.50 -23.78
CA ASN A 69 10.47 -1.25 -24.53
C ASN A 69 9.82 -0.14 -23.69
N HIS A 70 9.70 -0.33 -22.38
CA HIS A 70 9.08 0.65 -21.52
C HIS A 70 10.12 1.62 -20.96
N LYS A 71 9.74 2.89 -20.87
CA LYS A 71 10.59 3.95 -20.30
C LYS A 71 10.51 3.99 -18.79
N ALA A 72 9.29 3.81 -18.22
CA ALA A 72 9.07 3.69 -16.80
C ALA A 72 8.77 2.23 -16.45
N ILE A 73 9.58 1.67 -15.57
CA ILE A 73 9.53 0.27 -15.14
C ILE A 73 9.48 0.25 -13.63
N GLY A 74 8.45 -0.36 -13.04
CA GLY A 74 8.33 -0.30 -11.58
C GLY A 74 7.46 -1.38 -10.97
N GLU A 75 7.27 -1.24 -9.67
CA GLU A 75 6.39 -2.09 -8.86
C GLU A 75 5.66 -1.29 -7.79
N ALA A 76 4.64 -1.90 -7.20
CA ALA A 76 3.87 -1.33 -6.10
C ALA A 76 3.88 -2.26 -4.89
N THR A 77 4.52 -1.80 -3.82
CA THR A 77 4.49 -2.44 -2.50
C THR A 77 4.19 -1.38 -1.45
N SER A 78 2.95 -1.34 -1.02
CA SER A 78 2.45 -0.29 -0.12
C SER A 78 3.02 -0.35 1.29
N ALA A 79 3.67 -1.44 1.66
CA ALA A 79 4.35 -1.60 2.93
C ALA A 79 5.73 -0.91 2.96
N TYR A 80 6.37 -0.67 1.82
CA TYR A 80 7.71 -0.05 1.80
C TYR A 80 7.77 1.30 2.52
N LEU A 81 6.68 2.07 2.50
CA LEU A 81 6.65 3.36 3.16
C LEU A 81 7.02 3.26 4.65
N HIS A 82 6.48 2.25 5.34
CA HIS A 82 6.72 2.08 6.77
C HIS A 82 7.75 1.00 7.12
N CYS A 83 8.29 0.26 6.13
CA CYS A 83 9.44 -0.61 6.31
C CYS A 83 10.68 0.22 6.69
N PRO A 84 11.34 -0.05 7.81
CA PRO A 84 12.50 0.72 8.28
C PRO A 84 13.64 0.83 7.27
N HIS A 85 13.98 -0.27 6.59
CA HIS A 85 15.12 -0.33 5.68
C HIS A 85 14.78 -0.15 4.19
N ALA A 86 13.49 -0.10 3.83
CA ALA A 86 13.11 -0.08 2.41
C ALA A 86 13.66 1.12 1.64
N ALA A 87 13.65 2.33 2.22
CA ALA A 87 14.15 3.53 1.55
C ALA A 87 15.65 3.41 1.21
N SER A 88 16.50 3.05 2.18
CA SER A 88 17.95 2.90 2.01
C SER A 88 18.29 1.75 1.07
N GLU A 89 17.58 0.61 1.15
CA GLU A 89 17.83 -0.54 0.28
C GLU A 89 17.38 -0.30 -1.17
N ILE A 90 16.29 0.44 -1.39
CA ILE A 90 15.91 0.90 -2.73
C ILE A 90 16.98 1.86 -3.28
N LYS A 91 17.40 2.84 -2.47
CA LYS A 91 18.46 3.79 -2.87
C LYS A 91 19.76 3.10 -3.26
N LYS A 92 20.17 2.13 -2.46
CA LYS A 92 21.39 1.34 -2.71
C LYS A 92 21.29 0.52 -4.01
N SER A 93 20.15 -0.11 -4.27
CA SER A 93 19.95 -0.98 -5.44
C SER A 93 19.64 -0.21 -6.72
N PHE A 94 18.91 0.91 -6.60
CA PHE A 94 18.38 1.72 -7.70
C PHE A 94 18.46 3.22 -7.37
N PRO A 95 19.66 3.82 -7.36
CA PRO A 95 19.94 5.15 -6.81
C PRO A 95 19.15 6.30 -7.46
N ASP A 96 18.79 6.16 -8.75
CA ASP A 96 18.10 7.19 -9.53
C ASP A 96 16.58 6.96 -9.62
N SER A 97 16.06 6.05 -8.81
CA SER A 97 14.64 5.70 -8.84
C SER A 97 13.75 6.87 -8.44
N LYS A 98 12.56 6.89 -9.03
CA LYS A 98 11.45 7.77 -8.65
C LYS A 98 10.53 7.08 -7.65
N ILE A 99 10.16 7.81 -6.61
CA ILE A 99 9.36 7.32 -5.49
C ILE A 99 7.99 7.97 -5.53
N ILE A 100 6.94 7.16 -5.50
CA ILE A 100 5.55 7.60 -5.46
C ILE A 100 4.97 7.19 -4.12
N ILE A 101 4.46 8.18 -3.35
CA ILE A 101 3.84 8.00 -2.05
C ILE A 101 2.40 8.48 -2.14
N SER A 102 1.43 7.63 -1.81
CA SER A 102 0.03 8.02 -1.72
C SER A 102 -0.42 8.01 -0.26
N LEU A 103 -0.86 9.15 0.24
CA LEU A 103 -1.32 9.35 1.62
C LEU A 103 -2.84 9.40 1.66
N ARG A 104 -3.41 8.94 2.74
CA ARG A 104 -4.84 8.98 3.01
C ARG A 104 -5.07 9.43 4.45
N ASN A 105 -6.22 10.05 4.73
CA ASN A 105 -6.64 10.33 6.11
C ASN A 105 -6.32 9.11 7.01
N PRO A 106 -5.46 9.25 8.02
CA PRO A 106 -4.96 8.12 8.81
C PRO A 106 -6.07 7.38 9.56
N ILE A 107 -7.17 8.06 9.92
CA ILE A 107 -8.36 7.47 10.53
C ILE A 107 -9.02 6.51 9.53
N GLU A 108 -9.30 6.96 8.32
CA GLU A 108 -9.90 6.16 7.25
C GLU A 108 -8.98 5.00 6.80
N LYS A 109 -7.67 5.26 6.79
CA LYS A 109 -6.65 4.25 6.51
C LYS A 109 -6.65 3.16 7.59
N ALA A 110 -6.62 3.52 8.88
CA ALA A 110 -6.62 2.57 9.99
C ALA A 110 -7.86 1.66 9.94
N HIS A 111 -9.04 2.24 9.78
CA HIS A 111 -10.29 1.48 9.63
C HIS A 111 -10.25 0.52 8.42
N SER A 112 -9.75 0.99 7.27
CA SER A 112 -9.60 0.14 6.09
C SER A 112 -8.59 -0.99 6.28
N SER A 113 -7.53 -0.75 7.04
CA SER A 113 -6.50 -1.73 7.35
C SER A 113 -6.98 -2.80 8.32
N TYR A 114 -7.73 -2.42 9.35
CA TYR A 114 -8.35 -3.36 10.29
C TYR A 114 -9.21 -4.41 9.57
N PHE A 115 -10.09 -4.00 8.65
CA PHE A 115 -10.90 -4.96 7.91
C PHE A 115 -10.09 -5.84 6.97
N SER A 116 -8.99 -5.33 6.41
CA SER A 116 -8.07 -6.17 5.63
C SER A 116 -7.33 -7.17 6.50
N TYR A 117 -6.89 -6.75 7.68
CA TYR A 117 -6.25 -7.62 8.66
C TYR A 117 -7.19 -8.73 9.12
N LYS A 118 -8.40 -8.37 9.58
CA LYS A 118 -9.42 -9.30 10.05
C LYS A 118 -9.85 -10.33 9.01
N PHE A 119 -9.78 -9.95 7.73
CA PHE A 119 -10.02 -10.88 6.61
C PHE A 119 -8.92 -11.94 6.49
N MET A 120 -7.66 -11.58 6.72
CA MET A 120 -6.51 -12.48 6.58
C MET A 120 -6.21 -13.26 7.86
N HIS A 121 -6.53 -12.70 9.00
CA HIS A 121 -6.26 -13.23 10.33
C HIS A 121 -7.56 -13.28 11.12
N PRO A 122 -8.10 -14.48 11.43
CA PRO A 122 -9.27 -14.64 12.27
C PRO A 122 -8.94 -14.13 13.68
N ASP A 123 -9.28 -12.89 13.94
CA ASP A 123 -9.12 -12.22 15.22
C ASP A 123 -10.50 -11.75 15.70
N ASN A 124 -10.84 -12.04 16.93
CA ASN A 124 -12.15 -11.70 17.51
C ASN A 124 -12.18 -10.31 18.14
N ARG A 125 -11.01 -9.61 18.22
CA ARG A 125 -10.96 -8.25 18.76
C ARG A 125 -11.84 -7.31 17.94
N SER A 126 -12.54 -6.43 18.63
CA SER A 126 -13.23 -5.30 17.99
C SER A 126 -12.22 -4.29 17.44
N PHE A 127 -12.67 -3.32 16.64
CA PHE A 127 -11.76 -2.30 16.11
C PHE A 127 -11.15 -1.45 17.22
N ILE A 128 -11.94 -1.06 18.23
CA ILE A 128 -11.42 -0.28 19.37
C ILE A 128 -10.42 -1.08 20.22
N ASP A 129 -10.67 -2.37 20.44
CA ASP A 129 -9.73 -3.22 21.17
C ASP A 129 -8.40 -3.37 20.41
N MET A 130 -8.48 -3.47 19.08
CA MET A 130 -7.29 -3.54 18.24
C MET A 130 -6.51 -2.21 18.22
N ILE A 131 -7.19 -1.05 18.21
CA ILE A 131 -6.55 0.26 18.34
C ILE A 131 -5.78 0.32 19.66
N ASN A 132 -6.45 0.04 20.77
CA ASN A 132 -5.85 0.11 22.11
C ASN A 132 -4.67 -0.86 22.25
N TRP A 133 -4.82 -2.07 21.71
CA TRP A 133 -3.76 -3.08 21.74
C TRP A 133 -2.53 -2.65 20.94
N GLN A 134 -2.70 -2.16 19.71
CA GLN A 134 -1.58 -1.69 18.89
C GLN A 134 -0.91 -0.44 19.45
N GLU A 135 -1.62 0.39 20.18
CA GLU A 135 -1.05 1.55 20.85
C GLU A 135 -0.18 1.17 22.06
N GLN A 136 -0.58 0.13 22.81
CA GLN A 136 0.14 -0.32 24.01
C GLN A 136 1.35 -1.20 23.70
N GLU A 137 1.29 -2.02 22.65
CA GLU A 137 2.32 -2.99 22.29
C GLU A 137 3.25 -2.54 21.13
N ILE A 138 3.31 -1.24 20.85
CA ILE A 138 4.09 -0.65 19.74
C ILE A 138 5.57 -1.09 19.73
N HIS A 139 6.10 -1.68 20.79
CA HIS A 139 7.54 -1.71 20.99
C HIS A 139 8.26 -3.04 20.76
N GLU A 140 7.63 -4.20 20.65
CA GLU A 140 8.49 -5.39 20.71
C GLU A 140 8.16 -6.61 19.83
N LYS A 141 6.98 -6.84 19.30
CA LYS A 141 6.70 -8.20 18.79
C LYS A 141 5.85 -8.38 17.54
N GLU A 142 5.19 -7.37 17.02
CA GLU A 142 4.44 -7.57 15.79
C GLU A 142 5.06 -6.86 14.59
N PHE A 143 5.09 -7.61 13.52
CA PHE A 143 5.57 -7.16 12.24
C PHE A 143 4.96 -5.79 11.92
N PHE A 144 5.83 -4.79 11.76
CA PHE A 144 5.45 -3.45 11.32
C PHE A 144 4.39 -3.49 10.17
N ILE A 145 4.38 -4.53 9.33
CA ILE A 145 3.42 -4.74 8.24
C ILE A 145 1.96 -4.78 8.74
N TYR A 146 1.73 -5.27 9.94
CA TYR A 146 0.37 -5.39 10.51
C TYR A 146 0.02 -4.29 11.51
N ASN A 147 0.98 -3.47 11.91
CA ASN A 147 0.71 -2.33 12.76
C ASN A 147 0.13 -1.18 11.92
N PHE A 148 -1.21 -1.18 11.81
CA PHE A 148 -1.89 -0.19 11.00
C PHE A 148 -2.01 1.17 11.69
N ILE A 149 -1.88 1.24 13.03
CA ILE A 149 -1.79 2.52 13.76
C ILE A 149 -0.45 3.18 13.46
N GLU A 150 0.66 2.45 13.68
CA GLU A 150 2.00 2.95 13.40
C GLU A 150 2.19 3.38 11.94
N ALA A 151 1.64 2.62 11.01
CA ALA A 151 1.69 2.93 9.59
C ALA A 151 0.90 4.20 9.18
N GLY A 152 0.21 4.85 10.11
CA GLY A 152 -0.46 6.14 9.94
C GLY A 152 0.38 7.34 10.35
N PHE A 153 1.54 7.14 10.99
CA PHE A 153 2.50 8.19 11.33
C PHE A 153 3.41 8.50 10.13
N PHE A 154 2.84 9.17 9.14
CA PHE A 154 3.46 9.36 7.83
C PHE A 154 4.70 10.24 7.84
N SER A 155 4.75 11.26 8.71
CA SER A 155 5.84 12.25 8.71
C SER A 155 7.21 11.58 8.87
N LYS A 156 7.37 10.68 9.83
CA LYS A 156 8.62 9.94 10.04
C LYS A 156 8.95 8.97 8.90
N HIS A 157 7.93 8.40 8.27
CA HIS A 157 8.14 7.48 7.15
C HIS A 157 8.57 8.24 5.89
N ILE A 158 7.94 9.39 5.61
CA ILE A 158 8.32 10.26 4.48
C ILE A 158 9.73 10.79 4.68
N LYS A 159 10.07 11.20 5.91
CA LYS A 159 11.41 11.69 6.23
C LYS A 159 12.51 10.70 5.85
N ARG A 160 12.34 9.40 6.09
CA ARG A 160 13.31 8.38 5.66
C ARG A 160 13.55 8.40 4.15
N TYR A 161 12.49 8.61 3.33
CA TYR A 161 12.64 8.75 1.89
C TYR A 161 13.28 10.07 1.48
N GLN A 162 12.98 11.18 2.18
CA GLN A 162 13.61 12.48 1.93
C GLN A 162 15.09 12.50 2.31
N ASP A 163 15.50 11.71 3.28
CA ASP A 163 16.91 11.56 3.68
C ASP A 163 17.73 10.77 2.62
N GLU A 164 17.09 9.89 1.86
CA GLU A 164 17.75 9.06 0.85
C GLU A 164 17.61 9.61 -0.57
N PHE A 165 16.48 10.20 -0.91
CA PHE A 165 16.17 10.64 -2.26
C PHE A 165 16.01 12.16 -2.35
N ARG A 166 16.43 12.73 -3.49
CA ARG A 166 16.19 14.14 -3.78
C ARG A 166 14.69 14.42 -3.86
N SER A 167 14.28 15.63 -3.51
CA SER A 167 12.88 16.05 -3.52
C SER A 167 12.20 15.89 -4.88
N ASP A 168 12.93 16.14 -5.99
CA ASP A 168 12.47 15.97 -7.35
C ASP A 168 12.29 14.48 -7.76
N ASN A 169 12.81 13.55 -6.97
CA ASN A 169 12.58 12.11 -7.14
C ASN A 169 11.47 11.55 -6.23
N ILE A 170 10.78 12.40 -5.46
CA ILE A 170 9.67 11.98 -4.59
C ILE A 170 8.39 12.70 -5.01
N LYS A 171 7.35 11.93 -5.30
CA LYS A 171 6.01 12.46 -5.57
C LYS A 171 5.03 12.00 -4.51
N ILE A 172 4.42 12.96 -3.81
CA ILE A 172 3.38 12.70 -2.82
C ILE A 172 2.00 13.00 -3.43
N ILE A 173 1.06 12.10 -3.21
CA ILE A 173 -0.33 12.15 -3.68
C ILE A 173 -1.23 12.06 -2.46
N ILE A 174 -2.23 12.91 -2.38
CA ILE A 174 -3.26 12.84 -1.37
C ILE A 174 -4.46 12.09 -1.97
N PHE A 175 -4.78 10.94 -1.40
CA PHE A 175 -5.81 10.02 -1.90
C PHE A 175 -7.18 10.71 -2.07
N GLU A 176 -7.58 11.57 -1.14
CA GLU A 176 -8.85 12.30 -1.19
C GLU A 176 -8.92 13.28 -2.37
N ASN A 177 -7.79 13.85 -2.78
CA ASN A 177 -7.71 14.67 -4.00
C ASN A 177 -7.64 13.80 -5.24
N TYR A 178 -6.87 12.72 -5.18
CA TYR A 178 -6.74 11.75 -6.27
C TYR A 178 -8.10 11.21 -6.72
N ILE A 179 -8.95 10.74 -5.80
CA ILE A 179 -10.27 10.18 -6.14
C ILE A 179 -11.27 11.21 -6.69
N LYS A 180 -11.05 12.52 -6.47
CA LYS A 180 -11.87 13.59 -7.03
C LYS A 180 -11.50 13.86 -8.49
N ASN A 181 -10.24 13.66 -8.87
CA ASN A 181 -9.74 13.94 -10.22
C ASN A 181 -8.63 12.94 -10.60
N GLU A 182 -9.00 11.66 -10.76
CA GLU A 182 -8.07 10.56 -11.05
C GLU A 182 -7.21 10.84 -12.30
N SER A 183 -7.85 11.30 -13.39
CA SER A 183 -7.15 11.55 -14.66
C SER A 183 -6.03 12.59 -14.53
N GLU A 184 -6.28 13.71 -13.86
CA GLU A 184 -5.30 14.77 -13.65
C GLU A 184 -4.11 14.26 -12.81
N HIS A 185 -4.41 13.54 -11.74
CA HIS A 185 -3.37 12.98 -10.89
C HIS A 185 -2.53 11.92 -11.62
N ILE A 186 -3.12 11.07 -12.45
CA ILE A 186 -2.38 10.09 -13.26
C ILE A 186 -1.50 10.82 -14.30
N LYS A 187 -2.00 11.83 -14.99
CA LYS A 187 -1.17 12.68 -15.88
C LYS A 187 0.02 13.29 -15.13
N SER A 188 -0.24 13.83 -13.94
CA SER A 188 0.80 14.38 -13.08
C SER A 188 1.86 13.34 -12.65
N ILE A 189 1.47 12.06 -12.48
CA ILE A 189 2.43 10.97 -12.22
C ILE A 189 3.20 10.63 -13.49
N LEU A 190 2.55 10.53 -14.65
CA LEU A 190 3.23 10.25 -15.92
C LEU A 190 4.26 11.33 -16.22
N LYS A 191 3.92 12.61 -16.07
CA LYS A 191 4.85 13.73 -16.18
C LYS A 191 6.04 13.60 -15.22
N PHE A 192 5.77 13.29 -13.96
CA PHE A 192 6.82 13.02 -12.96
C PHE A 192 7.73 11.87 -13.39
N LEU A 193 7.21 10.82 -13.99
CA LEU A 193 8.00 9.71 -14.53
C LEU A 193 8.74 10.05 -15.81
N GLY A 194 8.48 11.20 -16.44
CA GLY A 194 9.06 11.60 -17.73
C GLY A 194 8.40 10.89 -18.92
N ILE A 195 7.13 10.55 -18.77
CA ILE A 195 6.31 9.86 -19.76
C ILE A 195 5.31 10.85 -20.37
N ASP A 196 4.91 10.60 -21.61
CA ASP A 196 3.82 11.33 -22.26
C ASP A 196 2.54 11.28 -21.43
N GLU A 197 1.84 12.41 -21.32
CA GLU A 197 0.62 12.52 -20.48
C GLU A 197 -0.65 12.01 -21.20
N SER A 198 -0.53 11.42 -22.39
CA SER A 198 -1.66 10.85 -23.13
C SER A 198 -2.20 9.61 -22.43
N ILE A 199 -3.46 9.65 -21.99
CA ILE A 199 -4.14 8.54 -21.33
C ILE A 199 -5.30 8.11 -22.21
N ASN A 200 -5.31 6.85 -22.61
CA ASN A 200 -6.40 6.23 -23.38
C ASN A 200 -7.40 5.49 -22.48
N SER A 201 -7.28 5.56 -21.16
CA SER A 201 -8.11 4.80 -20.23
C SER A 201 -9.44 5.52 -19.95
N THR A 202 -10.55 4.83 -20.22
CA THR A 202 -11.93 5.26 -19.94
C THR A 202 -12.58 4.53 -18.78
N GLU A 203 -11.96 3.50 -18.22
CA GLU A 203 -12.56 2.69 -17.17
C GLU A 203 -12.09 3.10 -15.78
N GLN A 204 -13.04 3.51 -14.93
CA GLN A 204 -12.79 3.76 -13.51
C GLN A 204 -12.64 2.43 -12.76
N SER A 205 -11.43 2.12 -12.32
CA SER A 205 -11.18 1.00 -11.39
C SER A 205 -11.61 1.38 -9.98
N LYS A 206 -12.86 1.11 -9.61
CA LYS A 206 -13.33 1.33 -8.24
C LYS A 206 -12.74 0.27 -7.31
N GLY A 207 -11.77 0.69 -6.48
CA GLY A 207 -11.32 -0.13 -5.35
C GLY A 207 -12.49 -0.47 -4.43
N SER A 208 -12.79 -1.77 -4.27
CA SER A 208 -13.93 -2.23 -3.48
C SER A 208 -13.47 -3.06 -2.29
N TYR A 209 -14.17 -2.89 -1.16
CA TYR A 209 -14.00 -3.81 -0.03
C TYR A 209 -14.56 -5.17 -0.42
N ARG A 210 -13.76 -6.22 -0.21
CA ARG A 210 -14.10 -7.59 -0.58
C ARG A 210 -14.08 -8.48 0.65
N VAL A 211 -15.03 -9.40 0.72
CA VAL A 211 -15.16 -10.43 1.75
C VAL A 211 -15.33 -11.80 1.10
N PRO A 212 -15.06 -12.91 1.81
CA PRO A 212 -15.39 -14.25 1.32
C PRO A 212 -16.87 -14.33 0.93
N LYS A 213 -17.16 -15.03 -0.16
CA LYS A 213 -18.54 -15.20 -0.64
C LYS A 213 -19.45 -15.91 0.37
N ASN A 214 -18.89 -16.86 1.11
CA ASN A 214 -19.61 -17.67 2.10
C ASN A 214 -18.65 -18.25 3.16
N LYS A 215 -19.18 -18.97 4.15
CA LYS A 215 -18.41 -19.59 5.25
C LYS A 215 -17.37 -20.61 4.74
N ILE A 216 -17.67 -21.33 3.66
CA ILE A 216 -16.76 -22.33 3.05
C ILE A 216 -15.55 -21.61 2.47
N THR A 217 -15.75 -20.57 1.67
CA THR A 217 -14.65 -19.77 1.10
C THR A 217 -13.85 -19.06 2.18
N ALA A 218 -14.49 -18.61 3.27
CA ALA A 218 -13.80 -18.04 4.42
C ALA A 218 -12.89 -19.07 5.12
N SER A 219 -13.40 -20.28 5.34
CA SER A 219 -12.64 -21.39 5.95
C SER A 219 -11.46 -21.81 5.06
N LEU A 220 -11.65 -21.93 3.75
CA LEU A 220 -10.58 -22.26 2.81
C LEU A 220 -9.48 -21.19 2.79
N LEU A 221 -9.85 -19.92 2.68
CA LEU A 221 -8.90 -18.81 2.68
C LEU A 221 -8.19 -18.65 4.04
N GLY A 222 -8.85 -18.99 5.16
CA GLY A 222 -8.25 -19.03 6.49
C GLY A 222 -7.31 -20.20 6.72
N SER A 223 -7.46 -21.32 5.97
CA SER A 223 -6.67 -22.54 6.16
C SER A 223 -5.22 -22.36 5.69
N SER A 224 -4.26 -22.50 6.61
CA SER A 224 -2.84 -22.48 6.29
C SER A 224 -2.43 -23.63 5.36
N ARG A 225 -3.04 -24.81 5.51
CA ARG A 225 -2.79 -25.97 4.64
C ARG A 225 -3.24 -25.72 3.20
N PHE A 226 -4.43 -25.16 3.02
CA PHE A 226 -4.95 -24.80 1.70
C PHE A 226 -4.07 -23.73 1.03
N ARG A 227 -3.68 -22.69 1.78
CA ARG A 227 -2.78 -21.65 1.27
C ARG A 227 -1.42 -22.23 0.84
N LYS A 228 -0.79 -23.08 1.66
CA LYS A 228 0.47 -23.76 1.31
C LYS A 228 0.34 -24.65 0.07
N MET A 229 -0.76 -25.37 -0.07
CA MET A 229 -1.01 -26.19 -1.26
C MET A 229 -1.22 -25.31 -2.51
N ALA A 230 -2.03 -24.28 -2.41
CA ALA A 230 -2.27 -23.35 -3.51
C ALA A 230 -0.98 -22.62 -3.94
N THR A 231 -0.08 -22.29 -2.99
CA THR A 231 1.23 -21.69 -3.31
C THR A 231 2.16 -22.61 -4.07
N LYS A 232 2.07 -23.92 -3.85
CA LYS A 232 2.89 -24.90 -4.57
C LYS A 232 2.39 -25.19 -5.99
N LEU A 233 1.07 -25.13 -6.20
CA LEU A 233 0.44 -25.60 -7.44
C LEU A 233 0.08 -24.46 -8.42
N ILE A 234 -0.14 -23.25 -7.93
CA ILE A 234 -0.63 -22.14 -8.74
C ILE A 234 0.36 -20.95 -8.65
N PRO A 235 0.88 -20.46 -9.79
CA PRO A 235 1.71 -19.27 -9.81
C PRO A 235 1.02 -18.07 -9.12
N THR A 236 1.80 -17.23 -8.44
CA THR A 236 1.27 -16.20 -7.55
C THR A 236 0.32 -15.23 -8.25
N VAL A 237 0.64 -14.80 -9.47
CA VAL A 237 -0.20 -13.89 -10.27
C VAL A 237 -1.56 -14.53 -10.58
N GLN A 238 -1.55 -15.77 -11.04
CA GLN A 238 -2.78 -16.51 -11.37
C GLN A 238 -3.63 -16.75 -10.11
N ARG A 239 -2.99 -17.05 -8.98
CA ARG A 239 -3.67 -17.25 -7.69
C ARG A 239 -4.35 -15.98 -7.20
N GLN A 240 -3.73 -14.80 -7.35
CA GLN A 240 -4.35 -13.51 -7.02
C GLN A 240 -5.61 -13.28 -7.89
N LYS A 241 -5.49 -13.45 -9.22
CA LYS A 241 -6.62 -13.29 -10.17
C LYS A 241 -7.76 -14.27 -9.86
N LEU A 242 -7.46 -15.54 -9.58
CA LEU A 242 -8.46 -16.56 -9.22
C LEU A 242 -9.10 -16.31 -7.86
N GLY A 243 -8.31 -15.89 -6.87
CA GLY A 243 -8.80 -15.52 -5.55
C GLY A 243 -9.88 -14.44 -5.64
N ASP A 244 -9.59 -13.36 -6.34
CA ASP A 244 -10.50 -12.24 -6.53
C ASP A 244 -11.80 -12.65 -7.27
N ARG A 245 -11.70 -13.47 -8.28
CA ARG A 245 -12.85 -13.85 -9.12
C ARG A 245 -13.77 -14.87 -8.46
N PHE A 246 -13.24 -15.88 -7.80
CA PHE A 246 -14.02 -17.04 -7.35
C PHE A 246 -14.36 -17.03 -5.87
N PHE A 247 -13.52 -16.46 -5.01
CA PHE A 247 -13.66 -16.59 -3.56
C PHE A 247 -14.20 -15.35 -2.86
N LEU A 248 -14.11 -14.17 -3.50
CA LEU A 248 -14.46 -12.89 -2.90
C LEU A 248 -15.70 -12.26 -3.51
N LYS A 249 -16.45 -11.51 -2.70
CA LYS A 249 -17.54 -10.64 -3.15
C LYS A 249 -17.32 -9.22 -2.64
N GLN A 250 -17.78 -8.26 -3.42
CA GLN A 250 -17.78 -6.86 -3.01
C GLN A 250 -18.87 -6.61 -1.96
N THR A 251 -18.56 -5.79 -0.96
CA THR A 251 -19.52 -5.36 0.05
C THR A 251 -19.14 -3.98 0.58
N LYS A 252 -20.05 -3.35 1.32
CA LYS A 252 -19.74 -2.12 2.06
C LYS A 252 -19.06 -2.48 3.38
N LYS A 253 -18.05 -1.70 3.76
CA LYS A 253 -17.49 -1.82 5.10
C LYS A 253 -18.51 -1.39 6.14
N PRO A 254 -18.52 -2.01 7.32
CA PRO A 254 -19.25 -1.48 8.45
C PRO A 254 -18.85 -0.01 8.73
N PRO A 255 -19.77 0.86 9.12
CA PRO A 255 -19.43 2.22 9.51
C PRO A 255 -18.53 2.23 10.73
N MET A 256 -17.67 3.21 10.83
CA MET A 256 -16.86 3.47 12.02
C MET A 256 -17.73 4.11 13.10
N LEU A 257 -17.57 3.67 14.35
CA LEU A 257 -18.26 4.29 15.49
C LEU A 257 -17.65 5.67 15.81
N SER A 258 -18.47 6.57 16.33
CA SER A 258 -18.00 7.92 16.70
C SER A 258 -16.90 7.87 17.77
N SER A 259 -16.98 6.93 18.72
CA SER A 259 -15.95 6.71 19.73
C SER A 259 -14.60 6.25 19.14
N GLU A 260 -14.64 5.38 18.14
CA GLU A 260 -13.46 4.90 17.43
C GLU A 260 -12.79 6.04 16.64
N ARG A 261 -13.59 6.84 15.93
CA ARG A 261 -13.14 8.02 15.20
C ARG A 261 -12.49 9.05 16.12
N LYS A 262 -13.13 9.33 17.26
CA LYS A 262 -12.61 10.23 18.28
C LYS A 262 -11.25 9.76 18.80
N ARG A 263 -11.12 8.48 19.14
CA ARG A 263 -9.87 7.90 19.63
C ARG A 263 -8.74 8.00 18.59
N LEU A 264 -9.01 7.67 17.34
CA LEU A 264 -8.04 7.80 16.26
C LEU A 264 -7.66 9.26 15.98
N LYS A 265 -8.61 10.20 16.12
CA LYS A 265 -8.31 11.62 16.03
C LYS A 265 -7.29 12.04 17.10
N GLU A 266 -7.51 11.64 18.35
CA GLU A 266 -6.59 11.93 19.46
C GLU A 266 -5.18 11.39 19.17
N ILE A 267 -5.07 10.16 18.66
CA ILE A 267 -3.79 9.52 18.32
C ILE A 267 -3.06 10.28 17.21
N TYR A 268 -3.77 10.73 16.15
CA TYR A 268 -3.13 11.28 14.96
C TYR A 268 -3.09 12.82 14.91
N GLU A 269 -3.65 13.52 15.87
CA GLU A 269 -3.74 14.99 15.80
C GLU A 269 -2.39 15.68 15.72
N ALA A 270 -1.42 15.26 16.53
CA ALA A 270 -0.06 15.78 16.48
C ALA A 270 0.64 15.37 15.17
N GLU A 271 0.44 14.12 14.74
CA GLU A 271 1.02 13.62 13.50
C GLU A 271 0.55 14.41 12.28
N VAL A 272 -0.75 14.71 12.19
CA VAL A 272 -1.28 15.46 11.05
C VAL A 272 -0.73 16.87 11.01
N ARG A 273 -0.56 17.55 12.16
CA ARG A 273 0.12 18.84 12.22
C ARG A 273 1.56 18.76 11.73
N ASN A 274 2.33 17.80 12.22
CA ASN A 274 3.73 17.58 11.80
C ASN A 274 3.82 17.27 10.30
N LEU A 275 2.86 16.51 9.78
CA LEU A 275 2.81 16.17 8.36
C LEU A 275 2.49 17.41 7.50
N GLU A 276 1.56 18.25 7.91
CA GLU A 276 1.25 19.52 7.22
C GLU A 276 2.45 20.47 7.21
N GLU A 277 3.19 20.56 8.31
CA GLU A 277 4.44 21.32 8.38
C GLU A 277 5.50 20.74 7.43
N LEU A 278 5.69 19.43 7.42
CA LEU A 278 6.63 18.75 6.53
C LEU A 278 6.31 18.97 5.06
N LEU A 279 5.03 18.97 4.70
CA LEU A 279 4.57 19.13 3.32
C LEU A 279 4.43 20.58 2.89
N GLY A 280 4.31 21.53 3.84
CA GLY A 280 4.14 22.97 3.58
C GLY A 280 2.73 23.37 3.12
N TYR A 281 1.73 22.49 3.28
CA TYR A 281 0.33 22.78 2.94
C TYR A 281 -0.67 22.03 3.81
N LYS A 282 -1.91 22.55 3.88
CA LYS A 282 -3.01 21.93 4.65
C LYS A 282 -3.60 20.73 3.93
N LEU A 283 -3.82 19.64 4.68
CA LEU A 283 -4.39 18.41 4.15
C LEU A 283 -5.92 18.48 4.11
N PRO A 284 -6.60 17.82 3.15
CA PRO A 284 -8.06 17.85 3.00
C PRO A 284 -8.74 16.86 3.96
N TRP A 285 -8.34 16.83 5.22
CA TRP A 285 -8.82 15.88 6.23
C TRP A 285 -9.63 16.62 7.31
N ASP A 286 -10.96 16.65 7.12
CA ASP A 286 -11.89 17.42 7.95
C ASP A 286 -11.85 17.03 9.44
N ASP A 287 -11.52 15.78 9.76
CA ASP A 287 -11.36 15.31 11.14
C ASP A 287 -10.37 16.17 11.96
N PHE A 288 -9.40 16.79 11.31
CA PHE A 288 -8.29 17.54 11.93
C PHE A 288 -8.40 19.04 11.73
N ARG A 289 -9.45 19.50 11.07
CA ARG A 289 -9.78 20.92 11.02
C ARG A 289 -10.53 21.29 12.29
N GLY A 290 -10.10 22.37 12.96
CA GLY A 290 -10.84 22.89 14.08
C GLY A 290 -12.28 23.18 13.65
N THR A 291 -13.26 22.85 14.48
CA THR A 291 -14.62 23.38 14.32
C THR A 291 -14.50 24.89 14.43
N SER A 292 -14.56 25.56 13.26
CA SER A 292 -14.70 27.02 13.19
C SER A 292 -16.02 27.44 13.81
#